data_43dbd173e08b84240b15ede6d2ad20a4
#
_entry.id   43dbd173e08b84240b15ede6d2ad20a4
#
_cell.length_a   1.000
_cell.length_b   1.000
_cell.length_c   1.000
_cell.angle_alpha   90.00
_cell.angle_beta   90.00
_cell.angle_gamma   90.00
#
_symmetry.space_group_name_H-M   'P 1'
#
loop_
_entity.id
_entity.type
_entity.pdbx_description
1 polymer ?
#
loop_
_entity_poly.entity_id
_entity_poly.type
_entity_poly.pdbx_seq_one_letter_code
_entity_poly.pdbx_strand_id
1 'polypeptide(L)'
;MPVTGDFALEMRASTSKPGEIVMTEYTVIYEPGERNWSAYVPDLPGCVATARTRRKLEIQIRKAIEFHIEGLRLHGEPIPQPTIEVGTVAVIV
;
A
#
# COMPACT_ATOMS: atom_id res chain seq x y z
N MET A 1 7.07 -15.34 -27.63
CA MET A 1 7.50 -15.42 -26.22
C MET A 1 6.94 -14.31 -25.37
N PRO A 2 5.64 -14.27 -25.23
CA PRO A 2 5.05 -13.21 -24.40
C PRO A 2 5.52 -13.25 -22.94
N VAL A 3 5.80 -14.45 -22.45
CA VAL A 3 6.28 -14.60 -21.09
C VAL A 3 7.60 -13.88 -20.88
N THR A 4 8.45 -13.89 -21.90
CA THR A 4 9.73 -13.21 -21.81
C THR A 4 9.56 -11.71 -21.65
N GLY A 5 8.58 -11.13 -22.35
CA GLY A 5 8.32 -9.71 -22.25
C GLY A 5 7.87 -9.33 -20.85
N ASP A 6 6.95 -10.10 -20.28
CA ASP A 6 6.45 -9.82 -18.93
C ASP A 6 7.57 -9.93 -17.92
N PHE A 7 8.39 -10.94 -18.10
CA PHE A 7 9.50 -11.16 -17.19
C PHE A 7 10.48 -9.97 -17.22
N ALA A 8 10.72 -9.44 -18.41
CA ALA A 8 11.60 -8.31 -18.56
C ALA A 8 11.06 -7.07 -17.84
N LEU A 9 9.73 -6.90 -17.85
CA LEU A 9 9.11 -5.79 -17.16
C LEU A 9 9.32 -5.88 -15.65
N GLU A 10 9.17 -7.07 -15.11
CA GLU A 10 9.38 -7.26 -13.68
C GLU A 10 10.83 -6.97 -13.31
N MET A 11 11.75 -7.38 -14.12
CA MET A 11 13.16 -7.12 -13.84
C MET A 11 13.47 -5.64 -13.90
N ARG A 12 12.85 -4.92 -14.83
CA ARG A 12 13.06 -3.48 -14.88
C ARG A 12 12.57 -2.80 -13.63
N ALA A 13 11.44 -3.26 -13.09
CA ALA A 13 10.90 -2.67 -11.88
C ALA A 13 11.84 -2.86 -10.70
N SER A 14 12.54 -3.99 -10.67
CA SER A 14 13.46 -4.28 -9.56
C SER A 14 14.86 -3.73 -9.77
N THR A 15 15.13 -3.13 -10.94
CA THR A 15 16.46 -2.60 -11.25
C THR A 15 16.43 -1.12 -11.48
N SER A 16 15.64 -0.39 -10.68
CA SER A 16 15.58 1.07 -10.77
C SER A 16 16.96 1.68 -10.60
N LYS A 17 17.19 2.74 -11.35
CA LYS A 17 18.47 3.42 -11.29
C LYS A 17 18.61 4.21 -9.99
N PRO A 18 19.84 4.39 -9.49
CA PRO A 18 20.07 5.24 -8.33
C PRO A 18 19.52 6.65 -8.58
N GLY A 19 18.80 7.17 -7.59
CA GLY A 19 18.21 8.49 -7.70
C GLY A 19 16.88 8.55 -8.43
N GLU A 20 16.46 7.43 -9.00
CA GLU A 20 15.17 7.36 -9.66
C GLU A 20 14.05 7.30 -8.62
N ILE A 21 12.97 8.07 -8.86
CA ILE A 21 11.81 8.03 -7.98
C ILE A 21 10.90 6.91 -8.43
N VAL A 22 10.63 5.97 -7.53
CA VAL A 22 9.73 4.86 -7.80
C VAL A 22 8.49 5.05 -6.94
N MET A 23 7.34 5.18 -7.60
CA MET A 23 6.05 5.34 -6.91
C MET A 23 5.38 3.99 -6.81
N THR A 24 4.92 3.67 -5.61
CA THR A 24 4.16 2.46 -5.36
C THR A 24 2.86 2.85 -4.67
N GLU A 25 1.75 2.32 -5.15
CA GLU A 25 0.45 2.63 -4.59
C GLU A 25 -0.13 1.41 -3.89
N TYR A 26 -0.44 1.56 -2.61
CA TYR A 26 -1.08 0.50 -1.84
C TYR A 26 -2.56 0.82 -1.67
N THR A 27 -3.37 -0.22 -1.69
CA THR A 27 -4.78 -0.09 -1.35
C THR A 27 -4.91 0.18 0.14
N VAL A 28 -5.70 1.18 0.47
CA VAL A 28 -5.98 1.54 1.87
C VAL A 28 -7.48 1.39 2.08
N ILE A 29 -7.86 0.70 3.15
CA ILE A 29 -9.25 0.55 3.54
C ILE A 29 -9.56 1.56 4.62
N TYR A 30 -10.55 2.43 4.38
CA TYR A 30 -10.99 3.45 5.32
C TYR A 30 -12.33 3.03 5.91
N GLU A 31 -12.43 3.07 7.22
CA GLU A 31 -13.66 2.69 7.90
C GLU A 31 -14.09 3.78 8.86
N PRO A 32 -15.32 4.31 8.70
CA PRO A 32 -15.84 5.29 9.66
C PRO A 32 -16.24 4.60 10.95
N GLY A 33 -15.94 5.24 12.07
CA GLY A 33 -16.38 4.82 13.37
C GLY A 33 -17.30 5.88 13.97
N GLU A 34 -17.69 5.68 15.20
CA GLU A 34 -18.58 6.63 15.85
C GLU A 34 -17.93 7.99 16.10
N ARG A 35 -16.66 8.00 16.44
CA ARG A 35 -15.96 9.23 16.81
C ARG A 35 -14.73 9.49 15.97
N ASN A 36 -14.25 8.48 15.26
CA ASN A 36 -13.07 8.64 14.45
C ASN A 36 -13.14 7.70 13.26
N TRP A 37 -12.14 7.83 12.42
CA TRP A 37 -11.95 6.96 11.27
C TRP A 37 -10.73 6.08 11.51
N SER A 38 -10.75 4.89 10.97
CA SER A 38 -9.59 4.01 10.99
C SER A 38 -9.25 3.58 9.58
N ALA A 39 -7.99 3.21 9.39
CA ALA A 39 -7.52 2.75 8.09
C ALA A 39 -6.49 1.66 8.29
N TYR A 40 -6.43 0.77 7.33
CA TYR A 40 -5.38 -0.25 7.30
C TYR A 40 -4.99 -0.56 5.86
N VAL A 41 -3.83 -1.14 5.70
CA VAL A 41 -3.27 -1.47 4.39
C VAL A 41 -3.17 -2.99 4.32
N PRO A 42 -4.05 -3.65 3.54
CA PRO A 42 -4.06 -5.12 3.49
C PRO A 42 -2.72 -5.75 3.08
N ASP A 43 -2.01 -5.13 2.16
CA ASP A 43 -0.72 -5.66 1.70
C ASP A 43 0.42 -5.44 2.69
N LEU A 44 0.21 -4.62 3.72
CA LEU A 44 1.21 -4.35 4.74
C LEU A 44 0.63 -4.70 6.10
N PRO A 45 0.70 -5.97 6.51
CA PRO A 45 0.11 -6.39 7.79
C PRO A 45 0.66 -5.57 8.96
N GLY A 46 -0.24 -5.11 9.82
CA GLY A 46 0.11 -4.29 10.95
C GLY A 46 0.18 -2.80 10.65
N CYS A 47 0.03 -2.40 9.42
CA CYS A 47 0.06 -0.97 9.05
C CYS A 47 -1.35 -0.40 9.20
N VAL A 48 -1.60 0.27 10.31
CA VAL A 48 -2.91 0.83 10.65
C VAL A 48 -2.76 2.25 11.18
N ALA A 49 -3.84 3.02 11.11
CA ALA A 49 -3.86 4.36 11.65
C ALA A 49 -5.28 4.77 11.97
N THR A 50 -5.44 5.75 12.84
CA THR A 50 -6.74 6.33 13.16
C THR A 50 -6.62 7.85 13.16
N ALA A 51 -7.74 8.52 12.90
CA ALA A 51 -7.80 9.97 13.00
C ALA A 51 -9.26 10.38 13.13
N ARG A 52 -9.48 11.61 13.53
CA ARG A 52 -10.85 12.10 13.73
C ARG A 52 -11.59 12.30 12.42
N THR A 53 -10.88 12.64 11.36
CA THR A 53 -11.49 12.86 10.06
C THR A 53 -10.79 12.02 9.02
N ARG A 54 -11.51 11.72 7.94
CA ARG A 54 -10.92 10.95 6.87
C ARG A 54 -9.74 11.68 6.23
N ARG A 55 -9.84 12.99 6.11
CA ARG A 55 -8.77 13.78 5.54
C ARG A 55 -7.48 13.70 6.36
N LYS A 56 -7.61 13.83 7.67
CA LYS A 56 -6.45 13.69 8.55
C LYS A 56 -5.91 12.28 8.50
N LEU A 57 -6.80 11.31 8.36
CA LEU A 57 -6.38 9.92 8.28
C LEU A 57 -5.56 9.63 7.03
N GLU A 58 -5.87 10.28 5.90
CA GLU A 58 -5.07 10.11 4.70
C GLU A 58 -3.61 10.49 4.94
N ILE A 59 -3.41 11.56 5.70
CA ILE A 59 -2.06 12.00 6.05
C ILE A 59 -1.40 11.00 7.00
N GLN A 60 -2.15 10.55 8.00
CA GLN A 60 -1.61 9.64 8.99
C GLN A 60 -1.28 8.27 8.41
N ILE A 61 -2.15 7.75 7.54
CA ILE A 61 -1.88 6.43 6.96
C ILE A 61 -0.69 6.47 6.00
N ARG A 62 -0.50 7.60 5.31
CA ARG A 62 0.69 7.75 4.48
C ARG A 62 1.96 7.67 5.32
N LYS A 63 1.97 8.37 6.44
CA LYS A 63 3.13 8.33 7.34
C LYS A 63 3.34 6.93 7.90
N ALA A 64 2.24 6.24 8.22
CA ALA A 64 2.33 4.88 8.73
C ALA A 64 2.94 3.94 7.69
N ILE A 65 2.55 4.09 6.43
CA ILE A 65 3.10 3.28 5.35
C ILE A 65 4.60 3.57 5.19
N GLU A 66 4.96 4.84 5.15
CA GLU A 66 6.36 5.23 5.00
C GLU A 66 7.22 4.66 6.13
N PHE A 67 6.72 4.76 7.34
CA PHE A 67 7.41 4.23 8.50
C PHE A 67 7.52 2.71 8.46
N HIS A 68 6.45 2.04 8.04
CA HIS A 68 6.42 0.58 7.94
C HIS A 68 7.45 0.09 6.92
N ILE A 69 7.48 0.74 5.75
CA ILE A 69 8.42 0.37 4.70
C ILE A 69 9.86 0.61 5.14
N GLU A 70 10.09 1.73 5.83
CA GLU A 70 11.43 2.02 6.33
C GLU A 70 11.89 0.96 7.31
N GLY A 71 10.99 0.50 8.17
CA GLY A 71 11.30 -0.58 9.10
C GLY A 71 11.68 -1.86 8.39
N LEU A 72 10.95 -2.20 7.33
CA LEU A 72 11.26 -3.39 6.55
C LEU A 72 12.65 -3.29 5.92
N ARG A 73 12.99 -2.11 5.38
CA ARG A 73 14.31 -1.90 4.79
C ARG A 73 15.42 -2.04 5.81
N LEU A 74 15.22 -1.46 6.98
CA LEU A 74 16.24 -1.50 8.03
C LEU A 74 16.51 -2.92 8.50
N HIS A 75 15.50 -3.77 8.44
CA HIS A 75 15.65 -5.17 8.86
C HIS A 75 15.96 -6.12 7.71
N GLY A 76 16.18 -5.58 6.51
CA GLY A 76 16.48 -6.39 5.34
C GLY A 76 15.34 -7.27 4.89
N GLU A 77 14.11 -6.92 5.24
CA GLU A 77 12.94 -7.72 4.87
C GLU A 77 12.38 -7.24 3.54
N PRO A 78 11.81 -8.16 2.75
CA PRO A 78 11.22 -7.76 1.47
C PRO A 78 10.04 -6.82 1.68
N ILE A 79 9.91 -5.85 0.79
CA ILE A 79 8.77 -4.93 0.80
C ILE A 79 7.65 -5.55 -0.02
N PRO A 80 6.50 -5.86 0.60
CA PRO A 80 5.38 -6.46 -0.13
C PRO A 80 4.92 -5.56 -1.27
N GLN A 81 4.63 -6.15 -2.40
CA GLN A 81 4.09 -5.40 -3.53
C GLN A 81 2.57 -5.36 -3.44
N PRO A 82 1.94 -4.32 -3.99
CA PRO A 82 0.47 -4.23 -3.95
C PRO A 82 -0.14 -5.34 -4.80
N THR A 83 -1.02 -6.13 -4.18
CA THR A 83 -1.72 -7.21 -4.86
C THR A 83 -3.23 -7.14 -4.67
N ILE A 84 -3.68 -6.33 -3.73
CA ILE A 84 -5.09 -6.25 -3.38
C ILE A 84 -5.84 -5.41 -4.40
N GLU A 85 -6.95 -5.93 -4.89
CA GLU A 85 -7.85 -5.21 -5.76
C GLU A 85 -9.17 -4.98 -5.03
N VAL A 86 -9.83 -3.88 -5.37
CA VAL A 86 -11.09 -3.51 -4.74
C VAL A 86 -12.20 -3.54 -5.79
N GLY A 87 -13.34 -4.03 -5.37
CA GLY A 87 -14.49 -4.05 -6.26
C GLY A 87 -15.78 -3.99 -5.46
N THR A 88 -16.89 -3.81 -6.18
CA THR A 88 -18.21 -3.79 -5.56
C THR A 88 -19.12 -4.75 -6.31
N VAL A 89 -20.08 -5.31 -5.57
CA VAL A 89 -21.07 -6.19 -6.17
C VAL A 89 -22.45 -5.73 -5.69
N ALA A 90 -23.35 -5.51 -6.63
CA ALA A 90 -24.71 -5.12 -6.28
C ALA A 90 -25.53 -6.35 -5.95
N VAL A 91 -26.25 -6.29 -4.85
CA VAL A 91 -27.13 -7.37 -4.43
C VAL A 91 -28.48 -6.80 -4.02
N ILE A 92 -29.49 -7.64 -4.10
CA ILE A 92 -30.84 -7.27 -3.63
C ILE A 92 -30.96 -7.69 -2.18
N VAL A 93 -31.33 -6.74 -1.34
CA VAL A 93 -31.50 -7.02 0.10
C VAL A 93 -32.94 -6.79 0.52
#